data_4c472044a35132f3968ac419fab2bf6e
#
_entry.id   4c472044a35132f3968ac419fab2bf6e
#
_cell.length_a   1.000
_cell.length_b   1.000
_cell.length_c   1.000
_cell.angle_alpha   90.00
_cell.angle_beta   90.00
_cell.angle_gamma   90.00
#
_symmetry.space_group_name_H-M   'P 1'
#
loop_
_entity.id
_entity.type
_entity.pdbx_description
1 polymer ?
#
loop_
_entity_poly.entity_id
_entity_poly.type
_entity_poly.pdbx_seq_one_letter_code
_entity_poly.pdbx_strand_id
1 'polypeptide(L)'
;MLPAAVCGQTLDECQVAAEQNYPLIKQYGLMAQTTEMTLSNIQKGWLPQISAMVQATYQSDVTAWPSQMQSMYSQMGLQMEGLRKDQYRLGIDVAQTVYDGGIIRGQKDVSREQGRVDEARMAVTLYDVRRRVNEMYFSLLLLGEQLKLNEDLTRVLAANEKKLESMSLRGTASEADYKAIRAERLTVEQQTESLQSQHRTLCDVLSAFCGIAVSAPTKPAACEALPAVPELHPEMKAADAQLRLADAQKRLLDARMMPKLSVFASAFYGYPGYNMFDDMMRHRWSLNGMIGARLTWNIGALYTRKADRAKIALQRSMIENMREVFLFNNRLQQLRQNRNIARYRKLMATDDEIVNLRQSVRKAAESKLAHGITDVNDLMKEIHSENVARLQQSIHEIEMLKELYDLKLSTNN
;
A
#
# COMPACT_ATOMS: atom_id res chain seq x y z
N MET A 1 35.31 -16.98 -1.23
CA MET A 1 34.42 -16.06 -1.92
C MET A 1 34.55 -16.29 -3.41
N LEU A 2 33.66 -17.06 -4.02
CA LEU A 2 33.56 -17.23 -5.47
C LEU A 2 33.02 -15.91 -6.05
N PRO A 3 33.54 -15.40 -7.16
CA PRO A 3 32.94 -14.27 -7.84
C PRO A 3 31.55 -14.73 -8.34
N ALA A 4 30.50 -14.11 -7.82
CA ALA A 4 29.17 -14.27 -8.38
C ALA A 4 29.27 -13.85 -9.86
N ALA A 5 28.96 -14.77 -10.76
CA ALA A 5 28.78 -14.44 -12.16
C ALA A 5 27.79 -13.27 -12.23
N VAL A 6 28.22 -12.19 -12.87
CA VAL A 6 27.34 -11.05 -13.17
C VAL A 6 26.40 -11.52 -14.26
N CYS A 7 25.39 -12.32 -13.88
CA CYS A 7 24.20 -12.51 -14.70
C CYS A 7 23.47 -11.18 -14.65
N GLY A 8 23.18 -10.61 -15.81
CA GLY A 8 22.35 -9.40 -15.88
C GLY A 8 21.01 -9.66 -15.21
N GLN A 9 20.60 -8.78 -14.30
CA GLN A 9 19.33 -8.93 -13.57
C GLN A 9 18.17 -8.74 -14.53
N THR A 10 17.20 -9.66 -14.42
CA THR A 10 15.94 -9.58 -15.18
C THR A 10 14.95 -8.65 -14.50
N LEU A 11 13.99 -8.15 -15.25
CA LEU A 11 12.91 -7.31 -14.71
C LEU A 11 12.11 -8.05 -13.64
N ASP A 12 11.78 -9.32 -13.87
CA ASP A 12 10.99 -10.14 -12.94
C ASP A 12 11.75 -10.36 -11.61
N GLU A 13 13.07 -10.61 -11.68
CA GLU A 13 13.90 -10.71 -10.46
C GLU A 13 13.90 -9.40 -9.66
N CYS A 14 14.01 -8.24 -10.34
CA CYS A 14 13.96 -6.94 -9.70
C CYS A 14 12.58 -6.67 -9.06
N GLN A 15 11.49 -7.06 -9.72
CA GLN A 15 10.15 -6.91 -9.17
C GLN A 15 9.94 -7.75 -7.90
N VAL A 16 10.33 -9.05 -7.95
CA VAL A 16 10.21 -9.95 -6.79
C VAL A 16 11.09 -9.47 -5.62
N ALA A 17 12.33 -9.07 -5.91
CA ALA A 17 13.24 -8.56 -4.90
C ALA A 17 12.71 -7.27 -4.25
N ALA A 18 12.20 -6.34 -5.05
CA ALA A 18 11.61 -5.10 -4.56
C ALA A 18 10.38 -5.36 -3.66
N GLU A 19 9.50 -6.27 -4.04
CA GLU A 19 8.38 -6.66 -3.21
C GLU A 19 8.83 -7.20 -1.84
N GLN A 20 9.85 -8.06 -1.82
CA GLN A 20 10.37 -8.64 -0.58
C GLN A 20 11.11 -7.63 0.30
N ASN A 21 11.82 -6.67 -0.30
CA ASN A 21 12.57 -5.65 0.41
C ASN A 21 11.70 -4.50 0.91
N TYR A 22 10.50 -4.31 0.35
CA TYR A 22 9.67 -3.15 0.64
C TYR A 22 9.20 -3.17 2.10
N PRO A 23 9.43 -2.09 2.89
CA PRO A 23 9.20 -2.11 4.34
C PRO A 23 7.77 -2.45 4.77
N LEU A 24 6.77 -2.22 3.92
CA LEU A 24 5.37 -2.56 4.20
C LEU A 24 5.14 -4.08 4.36
N ILE A 25 6.00 -4.95 3.84
CA ILE A 25 5.92 -6.41 4.06
C ILE A 25 5.97 -6.73 5.56
N LYS A 26 6.84 -6.05 6.31
CA LYS A 26 6.92 -6.22 7.78
C LYS A 26 5.64 -5.75 8.46
N GLN A 27 5.06 -4.66 7.97
CA GLN A 27 3.78 -4.14 8.49
C GLN A 27 2.64 -5.14 8.27
N TYR A 28 2.62 -5.83 7.14
CA TYR A 28 1.63 -6.86 6.87
C TYR A 28 1.65 -7.99 7.91
N GLY A 29 2.83 -8.50 8.24
CA GLY A 29 2.99 -9.50 9.31
C GLY A 29 2.46 -9.03 10.67
N LEU A 30 2.70 -7.76 11.02
CA LEU A 30 2.18 -7.14 12.24
C LEU A 30 0.66 -6.97 12.21
N MET A 31 0.09 -6.61 11.08
CA MET A 31 -1.37 -6.48 10.90
C MET A 31 -2.08 -7.83 11.04
N ALA A 32 -1.52 -8.90 10.47
CA ALA A 32 -2.04 -10.26 10.62
C ALA A 32 -2.03 -10.69 12.10
N GLN A 33 -0.93 -10.48 12.82
CA GLN A 33 -0.84 -10.75 14.26
C GLN A 33 -1.83 -9.91 15.08
N THR A 34 -1.99 -8.63 14.74
CA THR A 34 -2.96 -7.74 15.39
C THR A 34 -4.39 -8.25 15.21
N THR A 35 -4.73 -8.70 14.00
CA THR A 35 -6.04 -9.29 13.70
C THR A 35 -6.28 -10.56 14.54
N GLU A 36 -5.28 -11.44 14.63
CA GLU A 36 -5.38 -12.67 15.44
C GLU A 36 -5.56 -12.35 16.93
N MET A 37 -4.77 -11.42 17.47
CA MET A 37 -4.92 -10.96 18.86
C MET A 37 -6.31 -10.35 19.12
N THR A 38 -6.81 -9.55 18.17
CA THR A 38 -8.14 -8.95 18.24
C THR A 38 -9.24 -10.01 18.24
N LEU A 39 -9.14 -11.03 17.38
CA LEU A 39 -10.08 -12.15 17.34
C LEU A 39 -10.06 -12.94 18.65
N SER A 40 -8.87 -13.18 19.22
CA SER A 40 -8.71 -13.83 20.53
C SER A 40 -9.37 -13.01 21.64
N ASN A 41 -9.16 -11.70 21.66
CA ASN A 41 -9.76 -10.82 22.66
C ASN A 41 -11.29 -10.76 22.54
N ILE A 42 -11.84 -10.70 21.32
CA ILE A 42 -13.29 -10.75 21.09
C ILE A 42 -13.86 -12.07 21.62
N GLN A 43 -13.16 -13.19 21.39
CA GLN A 43 -13.57 -14.52 21.89
C GLN A 43 -13.65 -14.57 23.43
N LYS A 44 -12.76 -13.84 24.14
CA LYS A 44 -12.78 -13.75 25.60
C LYS A 44 -14.03 -13.05 26.16
N GLY A 45 -14.82 -12.38 25.31
CA GLY A 45 -16.13 -11.83 25.68
C GLY A 45 -17.13 -12.89 26.17
N TRP A 46 -16.89 -14.18 25.87
CA TRP A 46 -17.64 -15.31 26.41
C TRP A 46 -17.17 -15.75 27.82
N LEU A 47 -16.03 -15.25 28.30
CA LEU A 47 -15.55 -15.57 29.63
C LEU A 47 -16.33 -14.78 30.72
N PRO A 48 -16.45 -15.30 31.94
CA PRO A 48 -17.00 -14.54 33.04
C PRO A 48 -16.25 -13.24 33.25
N GLN A 49 -16.97 -12.14 33.29
CA GLN A 49 -16.42 -10.82 33.61
C GLN A 49 -16.46 -10.66 35.13
N ILE A 50 -15.29 -10.51 35.73
CA ILE A 50 -15.14 -10.38 37.16
C ILE A 50 -14.69 -8.95 37.47
N SER A 51 -15.41 -8.26 38.34
CA SER A 51 -15.07 -6.93 38.81
C SER A 51 -15.06 -6.89 40.34
N ALA A 52 -14.07 -6.26 40.93
CA ALA A 52 -14.00 -5.94 42.32
C ALA A 52 -14.37 -4.47 42.55
N MET A 53 -15.15 -4.21 43.59
CA MET A 53 -15.64 -2.88 43.92
C MET A 53 -15.42 -2.60 45.39
N VAL A 54 -14.89 -1.41 45.66
CA VAL A 54 -14.85 -0.82 47.02
C VAL A 54 -15.62 0.48 46.98
N GLN A 55 -16.61 0.62 47.80
CA GLN A 55 -17.43 1.79 47.85
C GLN A 55 -17.60 2.30 49.31
N ALA A 56 -17.42 3.56 49.52
CA ALA A 56 -17.76 4.26 50.73
C ALA A 56 -18.73 5.40 50.38
N THR A 57 -19.87 5.46 51.02
CA THR A 57 -20.88 6.51 50.78
C THR A 57 -21.31 7.14 52.10
N TYR A 58 -21.61 8.43 52.03
CA TYR A 58 -22.28 9.16 53.11
C TYR A 58 -23.61 9.67 52.56
N GLN A 59 -24.72 9.28 53.21
CA GLN A 59 -26.06 9.66 52.79
C GLN A 59 -26.61 10.76 53.69
N SER A 60 -27.26 11.74 53.10
CA SER A 60 -27.92 12.84 53.82
C SER A 60 -29.09 12.33 54.68
N ASP A 61 -29.77 11.28 54.18
CA ASP A 61 -30.87 10.61 54.86
C ASP A 61 -30.80 9.09 54.66
N VAL A 62 -31.27 8.31 55.60
CA VAL A 62 -31.18 6.85 55.64
C VAL A 62 -32.49 6.23 56.08
N THR A 63 -32.69 4.96 55.78
CA THR A 63 -33.83 4.20 56.26
C THR A 63 -33.79 4.10 57.80
N ALA A 64 -34.83 4.62 58.40
CA ALA A 64 -35.03 4.61 59.84
C ALA A 64 -36.45 4.16 60.18
N TRP A 65 -36.65 3.69 61.42
CA TRP A 65 -37.99 3.39 61.89
C TRP A 65 -38.84 4.69 62.03
N PRO A 66 -40.16 4.64 61.77
CA PRO A 66 -41.03 5.75 62.03
C PRO A 66 -40.92 6.24 63.49
N SER A 67 -40.94 7.53 63.73
CA SER A 67 -40.74 8.14 65.04
C SER A 67 -41.68 7.56 66.10
N GLN A 68 -42.89 7.22 65.75
CA GLN A 68 -43.86 6.61 66.61
C GLN A 68 -43.44 5.20 67.11
N MET A 69 -42.82 4.43 66.23
CA MET A 69 -42.28 3.10 66.58
C MET A 69 -41.00 3.24 67.41
N GLN A 70 -40.14 4.21 67.10
CA GLN A 70 -38.94 4.46 67.87
C GLN A 70 -39.30 4.81 69.34
N SER A 71 -40.34 5.66 69.60
CA SER A 71 -40.77 6.05 70.91
C SER A 71 -41.41 4.88 71.72
N MET A 72 -42.18 4.02 71.03
CA MET A 72 -42.78 2.80 71.64
C MET A 72 -41.71 1.78 72.05
N TYR A 73 -40.73 1.54 71.23
CA TYR A 73 -39.65 0.55 71.54
C TYR A 73 -38.67 1.13 72.59
N SER A 74 -38.43 2.49 72.61
CA SER A 74 -37.59 3.09 73.63
C SER A 74 -38.21 2.96 75.03
N GLN A 75 -39.56 3.01 75.15
CA GLN A 75 -40.26 2.72 76.38
C GLN A 75 -40.14 1.30 76.88
N MET A 76 -39.89 0.36 75.97
CA MET A 76 -39.58 -1.08 76.22
C MET A 76 -38.10 -1.32 76.51
N GLY A 77 -37.25 -0.31 76.55
CA GLY A 77 -35.81 -0.47 76.75
C GLY A 77 -35.03 -0.88 75.54
N LEU A 78 -35.64 -0.88 74.33
CA LEU A 78 -35.01 -1.27 73.08
C LEU A 78 -34.68 0.02 72.25
N GLN A 79 -33.37 0.24 71.97
CA GLN A 79 -32.96 1.33 71.09
C GLN A 79 -33.08 0.86 69.65
N MET A 80 -33.97 1.50 68.89
CA MET A 80 -34.17 1.29 67.46
C MET A 80 -33.64 2.48 66.67
N GLU A 81 -32.31 2.50 66.44
CA GLU A 81 -31.66 3.47 65.60
C GLU A 81 -31.90 3.11 64.14
N GLY A 82 -31.89 4.04 63.20
CA GLY A 82 -31.92 3.75 61.78
C GLY A 82 -30.57 3.24 61.27
N LEU A 83 -30.45 3.07 59.95
CA LEU A 83 -29.15 2.78 59.35
C LEU A 83 -28.19 3.94 59.58
N ARG A 84 -26.91 3.67 59.68
CA ARG A 84 -25.87 4.72 59.72
C ARG A 84 -25.78 5.46 58.38
N LYS A 85 -25.45 6.73 58.45
CA LYS A 85 -25.27 7.58 57.23
C LYS A 85 -24.01 7.21 56.48
N ASP A 86 -22.99 6.73 57.15
CA ASP A 86 -21.76 6.21 56.60
C ASP A 86 -21.94 4.72 56.23
N GLN A 87 -21.77 4.41 54.94
CA GLN A 87 -21.98 3.04 54.41
C GLN A 87 -20.77 2.59 53.62
N TYR A 88 -20.43 1.32 53.78
CA TYR A 88 -19.22 0.72 53.19
C TYR A 88 -19.55 -0.58 52.50
N ARG A 89 -18.99 -0.81 51.34
CA ARG A 89 -19.17 -2.03 50.55
C ARG A 89 -17.86 -2.44 49.90
N LEU A 90 -17.40 -3.65 50.19
CA LEU A 90 -16.31 -4.33 49.50
C LEU A 90 -16.93 -5.53 48.80
N GLY A 91 -16.93 -5.56 47.46
CA GLY A 91 -17.66 -6.58 46.73
C GLY A 91 -16.93 -7.11 45.52
N ILE A 92 -17.38 -8.27 45.07
CA ILE A 92 -17.00 -8.90 43.82
C ILE A 92 -18.28 -9.16 43.03
N ASP A 93 -18.32 -8.68 41.80
CA ASP A 93 -19.38 -8.94 40.84
C ASP A 93 -18.85 -9.86 39.74
N VAL A 94 -19.57 -10.91 39.41
CA VAL A 94 -19.30 -11.81 38.30
C VAL A 94 -20.48 -11.77 37.36
N ALA A 95 -20.24 -11.46 36.07
CA ALA A 95 -21.27 -11.48 35.06
C ALA A 95 -20.84 -12.39 33.91
N GLN A 96 -21.71 -13.32 33.53
CA GLN A 96 -21.50 -14.21 32.41
C GLN A 96 -22.56 -14.00 31.34
N THR A 97 -22.14 -13.67 30.14
CA THR A 97 -23.02 -13.64 28.97
C THR A 97 -23.38 -15.06 28.54
N VAL A 98 -24.67 -15.38 28.49
CA VAL A 98 -25.21 -16.67 28.03
C VAL A 98 -25.64 -16.57 26.57
N TYR A 99 -26.26 -15.43 26.23
CA TYR A 99 -26.68 -15.12 24.88
C TYR A 99 -26.48 -13.64 24.62
N ASP A 100 -25.75 -13.30 23.56
CA ASP A 100 -25.36 -11.91 23.22
C ASP A 100 -26.07 -11.37 21.96
N GLY A 101 -27.03 -12.14 21.41
CA GLY A 101 -27.67 -11.77 20.14
C GLY A 101 -26.79 -11.98 18.90
N GLY A 102 -25.62 -12.60 19.05
CA GLY A 102 -24.66 -12.83 17.96
C GLY A 102 -23.64 -11.70 17.79
N ILE A 103 -23.49 -10.80 18.77
CA ILE A 103 -22.58 -9.65 18.70
C ILE A 103 -21.13 -10.10 18.64
N ILE A 104 -20.70 -11.05 19.51
CA ILE A 104 -19.32 -11.57 19.51
C ILE A 104 -18.99 -12.22 18.17
N ARG A 105 -19.91 -13.01 17.60
CA ARG A 105 -19.75 -13.58 16.27
C ARG A 105 -19.64 -12.48 15.21
N GLY A 106 -20.56 -11.51 15.22
CA GLY A 106 -20.55 -10.38 14.28
C GLY A 106 -19.29 -9.53 14.37
N GLN A 107 -18.78 -9.27 15.58
CA GLN A 107 -17.51 -8.56 15.78
C GLN A 107 -16.31 -9.36 15.24
N LYS A 108 -16.27 -10.67 15.42
CA LYS A 108 -15.25 -11.54 14.83
C LYS A 108 -15.29 -11.50 13.31
N ASP A 109 -16.50 -11.55 12.71
CA ASP A 109 -16.66 -11.48 11.26
C ASP A 109 -16.19 -10.13 10.72
N VAL A 110 -16.55 -9.02 11.36
CA VAL A 110 -16.06 -7.68 10.99
C VAL A 110 -14.53 -7.61 11.09
N SER A 111 -13.94 -8.11 12.18
CA SER A 111 -12.48 -8.11 12.36
C SER A 111 -11.75 -8.95 11.30
N ARG A 112 -12.31 -10.12 10.91
CA ARG A 112 -11.75 -10.94 9.84
C ARG A 112 -11.83 -10.26 8.49
N GLU A 113 -13.00 -9.70 8.15
CA GLU A 113 -13.17 -9.02 6.86
C GLU A 113 -12.34 -7.73 6.81
N GLN A 114 -12.13 -7.03 7.94
CA GLN A 114 -11.19 -5.91 8.00
C GLN A 114 -9.76 -6.38 7.70
N GLY A 115 -9.29 -7.47 8.30
CA GLY A 115 -7.98 -8.05 7.98
C GLY A 115 -7.83 -8.39 6.48
N ARG A 116 -8.89 -8.92 5.85
CA ARG A 116 -8.89 -9.19 4.40
C ARG A 116 -8.84 -7.91 3.55
N VAL A 117 -9.48 -6.83 4.00
CA VAL A 117 -9.37 -5.52 3.34
C VAL A 117 -7.94 -5.01 3.43
N ASP A 118 -7.30 -5.13 4.59
CA ASP A 118 -5.94 -4.68 4.80
C ASP A 118 -4.93 -5.50 3.96
N GLU A 119 -5.14 -6.82 3.86
CA GLU A 119 -4.38 -7.70 2.96
C GLU A 119 -4.54 -7.32 1.49
N ALA A 120 -5.77 -7.07 1.04
CA ALA A 120 -6.04 -6.69 -0.33
C ALA A 120 -5.46 -5.30 -0.68
N ARG A 121 -5.50 -4.34 0.25
CA ARG A 121 -4.83 -3.03 0.09
C ARG A 121 -3.32 -3.17 -0.01
N MET A 122 -2.73 -4.09 0.75
CA MET A 122 -1.31 -4.40 0.62
C MET A 122 -0.97 -4.91 -0.78
N ALA A 123 -1.79 -5.81 -1.33
CA ALA A 123 -1.61 -6.31 -2.70
C ALA A 123 -1.67 -5.18 -3.75
N VAL A 124 -2.54 -4.17 -3.55
CA VAL A 124 -2.57 -2.95 -4.38
C VAL A 124 -1.26 -2.17 -4.26
N THR A 125 -0.74 -2.00 -3.05
CA THR A 125 0.52 -1.28 -2.84
C THR A 125 1.71 -2.02 -3.49
N LEU A 126 1.76 -3.36 -3.40
CA LEU A 126 2.80 -4.16 -4.05
C LEU A 126 2.71 -4.09 -5.58
N TYR A 127 1.51 -3.99 -6.13
CA TYR A 127 1.31 -3.72 -7.54
C TYR A 127 1.92 -2.36 -7.96
N ASP A 128 1.75 -1.31 -7.15
CA ASP A 128 2.42 -0.01 -7.38
C ASP A 128 3.95 -0.11 -7.27
N VAL A 129 4.48 -0.97 -6.40
CA VAL A 129 5.92 -1.26 -6.31
C VAL A 129 6.42 -1.83 -7.63
N ARG A 130 5.73 -2.83 -8.21
CA ARG A 130 6.09 -3.39 -9.54
C ARG A 130 6.11 -2.32 -10.62
N ARG A 131 5.10 -1.45 -10.65
CA ARG A 131 5.03 -0.35 -11.63
C ARG A 131 6.24 0.58 -11.53
N ARG A 132 6.65 0.95 -10.32
CA ARG A 132 7.84 1.78 -10.10
C ARG A 132 9.13 1.10 -10.52
N VAL A 133 9.24 -0.22 -10.28
CA VAL A 133 10.38 -1.01 -10.77
C VAL A 133 10.42 -0.98 -12.29
N ASN A 134 9.29 -1.17 -12.99
CA ASN A 134 9.21 -1.07 -14.44
C ASN A 134 9.73 0.27 -14.94
N GLU A 135 9.23 1.38 -14.37
CA GLU A 135 9.64 2.73 -14.77
C GLU A 135 11.15 2.94 -14.62
N MET A 136 11.73 2.55 -13.48
CA MET A 136 13.17 2.68 -13.24
C MET A 136 13.99 1.75 -14.14
N TYR A 137 13.56 0.51 -14.33
CA TYR A 137 14.27 -0.48 -15.13
C TYR A 137 14.34 -0.10 -16.62
N PHE A 138 13.22 0.31 -17.23
CA PHE A 138 13.21 0.75 -18.62
C PHE A 138 13.95 2.08 -18.81
N SER A 139 13.90 3.00 -17.83
CA SER A 139 14.73 4.21 -17.84
C SER A 139 16.23 3.87 -17.81
N LEU A 140 16.63 2.86 -17.03
CA LEU A 140 18.01 2.39 -16.95
C LEU A 140 18.48 1.76 -18.26
N LEU A 141 17.62 0.96 -18.91
CA LEU A 141 17.90 0.43 -20.25
C LEU A 141 18.10 1.53 -21.28
N LEU A 142 17.24 2.55 -21.26
CA LEU A 142 17.36 3.68 -22.18
C LEU A 142 18.66 4.46 -21.98
N LEU A 143 19.03 4.75 -20.74
CA LEU A 143 20.31 5.41 -20.40
C LEU A 143 21.51 4.56 -20.86
N GLY A 144 21.42 3.24 -20.70
CA GLY A 144 22.46 2.31 -21.17
C GLY A 144 22.66 2.36 -22.70
N GLU A 145 21.58 2.41 -23.49
CA GLU A 145 21.66 2.55 -24.93
C GLU A 145 22.19 3.95 -25.34
N GLN A 146 21.78 5.01 -24.66
CA GLN A 146 22.31 6.36 -24.89
C GLN A 146 23.83 6.43 -24.66
N LEU A 147 24.31 5.78 -23.59
CA LEU A 147 25.75 5.71 -23.30
C LEU A 147 26.49 5.01 -24.42
N LYS A 148 26.04 3.84 -24.90
CA LYS A 148 26.65 3.12 -26.01
C LYS A 148 26.73 3.98 -27.27
N LEU A 149 25.63 4.67 -27.59
CA LEU A 149 25.60 5.54 -28.76
C LEU A 149 26.55 6.73 -28.64
N ASN A 150 26.67 7.33 -27.47
CA ASN A 150 27.63 8.41 -27.24
C ASN A 150 29.08 7.94 -27.29
N GLU A 151 29.39 6.73 -26.80
CA GLU A 151 30.73 6.12 -26.94
C GLU A 151 31.04 5.87 -28.41
N ASP A 152 30.07 5.37 -29.20
CA ASP A 152 30.25 5.18 -30.64
C ASP A 152 30.47 6.51 -31.36
N LEU A 153 29.69 7.54 -31.01
CA LEU A 153 29.82 8.90 -31.55
C LEU A 153 31.20 9.49 -31.22
N THR A 154 31.65 9.36 -29.98
CA THR A 154 32.99 9.81 -29.55
C THR A 154 34.10 9.12 -30.37
N ARG A 155 33.99 7.81 -30.66
CA ARG A 155 34.93 7.10 -31.51
C ARG A 155 34.94 7.62 -32.97
N VAL A 156 33.78 7.92 -33.53
CA VAL A 156 33.67 8.48 -34.88
C VAL A 156 34.27 9.89 -34.93
N LEU A 157 33.97 10.75 -33.95
CA LEU A 157 34.53 12.10 -33.86
C LEU A 157 36.05 12.06 -33.66
N ALA A 158 36.59 11.21 -32.78
CA ALA A 158 38.04 11.05 -32.57
C ALA A 158 38.78 10.60 -33.84
N ALA A 159 38.18 9.67 -34.59
CA ALA A 159 38.77 9.21 -35.89
C ALA A 159 38.82 10.35 -36.94
N ASN A 160 37.77 11.16 -37.00
CA ASN A 160 37.73 12.32 -37.91
C ASN A 160 38.60 13.50 -37.43
N GLU A 161 38.69 13.74 -36.11
CA GLU A 161 39.64 14.72 -35.51
C GLU A 161 41.08 14.39 -35.91
N LYS A 162 41.52 13.12 -35.79
CA LYS A 162 42.88 12.73 -36.18
C LYS A 162 43.14 12.90 -37.65
N LYS A 163 42.12 12.66 -38.53
CA LYS A 163 42.28 12.91 -39.99
C LYS A 163 42.43 14.40 -40.24
N LEU A 164 41.59 15.26 -39.66
CA LEU A 164 41.63 16.70 -39.84
C LEU A 164 42.90 17.34 -39.28
N GLU A 165 43.39 16.88 -38.16
CA GLU A 165 44.69 17.28 -37.60
C GLU A 165 45.81 17.04 -38.63
N SER A 166 45.86 15.85 -39.23
CA SER A 166 46.83 15.49 -40.26
C SER A 166 46.66 16.31 -41.54
N MET A 167 45.44 16.66 -41.93
CA MET A 167 45.12 17.52 -43.08
C MET A 167 45.48 18.98 -42.81
N SER A 168 45.26 19.50 -41.62
CA SER A 168 45.60 20.84 -41.22
C SER A 168 47.15 21.03 -41.19
N LEU A 169 47.88 20.05 -40.66
CA LEU A 169 49.38 20.07 -40.68
C LEU A 169 49.92 20.09 -42.09
N ARG A 170 49.23 19.51 -43.06
CA ARG A 170 49.60 19.48 -44.48
C ARG A 170 49.06 20.70 -45.27
N GLY A 171 48.32 21.59 -44.63
CA GLY A 171 47.72 22.77 -45.27
C GLY A 171 46.51 22.49 -46.15
N THR A 172 45.94 21.28 -46.08
CA THR A 172 44.77 20.85 -46.91
C THR A 172 43.43 20.98 -46.16
N ALA A 173 43.44 21.34 -44.85
CA ALA A 173 42.27 21.68 -44.07
C ALA A 173 42.54 22.92 -43.22
N SER A 174 41.51 23.67 -42.83
CA SER A 174 41.62 24.82 -41.94
C SER A 174 41.91 24.38 -40.49
N GLU A 175 42.66 25.15 -39.73
CA GLU A 175 42.79 24.98 -38.28
C GLU A 175 41.45 25.15 -37.56
N ALA A 176 40.56 25.97 -38.10
CA ALA A 176 39.21 26.15 -37.59
C ALA A 176 38.39 24.86 -37.67
N ASP A 177 38.52 24.10 -38.77
CA ASP A 177 37.84 22.81 -38.98
C ASP A 177 38.29 21.75 -37.97
N TYR A 178 39.58 21.68 -37.69
CA TYR A 178 40.14 20.81 -36.64
C TYR A 178 39.62 21.18 -35.26
N LYS A 179 39.63 22.51 -34.93
CA LYS A 179 39.12 23.01 -33.65
C LYS A 179 37.62 22.78 -33.49
N ALA A 180 36.83 22.87 -34.55
CA ALA A 180 35.38 22.62 -34.51
C ALA A 180 35.06 21.17 -34.15
N ILE A 181 35.69 20.17 -34.82
CA ILE A 181 35.42 18.75 -34.53
C ILE A 181 35.93 18.34 -33.14
N ARG A 182 37.04 18.94 -32.70
CA ARG A 182 37.60 18.73 -31.35
C ARG A 182 36.64 19.27 -30.29
N ALA A 183 36.06 20.47 -30.50
CA ALA A 183 35.06 21.04 -29.59
C ALA A 183 33.83 20.16 -29.49
N GLU A 184 33.33 19.64 -30.64
CA GLU A 184 32.20 18.71 -30.64
C GLU A 184 32.48 17.42 -29.88
N ARG A 185 33.67 16.81 -30.09
CA ARG A 185 34.07 15.60 -29.34
C ARG A 185 34.08 15.85 -27.83
N LEU A 186 34.65 16.98 -27.37
CA LEU A 186 34.67 17.35 -25.96
C LEU A 186 33.25 17.56 -25.40
N THR A 187 32.35 18.12 -26.20
CA THR A 187 30.94 18.28 -25.83
C THR A 187 30.25 16.93 -25.64
N VAL A 188 30.49 15.98 -26.54
CA VAL A 188 29.94 14.61 -26.43
C VAL A 188 30.56 13.88 -25.22
N GLU A 189 31.84 14.08 -24.93
CA GLU A 189 32.48 13.53 -23.72
C GLU A 189 31.83 14.07 -22.43
N GLN A 190 31.54 15.37 -22.36
CA GLN A 190 30.80 15.95 -21.23
C GLN A 190 29.39 15.37 -21.08
N GLN A 191 28.70 15.16 -22.20
CA GLN A 191 27.38 14.52 -22.20
C GLN A 191 27.49 13.07 -21.71
N THR A 192 28.52 12.35 -22.11
CA THR A 192 28.78 10.96 -21.68
C THR A 192 29.01 10.89 -20.17
N GLU A 193 29.80 11.79 -19.58
CA GLU A 193 29.99 11.88 -18.13
C GLU A 193 28.66 12.16 -17.39
N SER A 194 27.85 13.07 -17.92
CA SER A 194 26.52 13.36 -17.36
C SER A 194 25.60 12.12 -17.39
N LEU A 195 25.53 11.42 -18.52
CA LEU A 195 24.76 10.19 -18.68
C LEU A 195 25.25 9.06 -17.77
N GLN A 196 26.59 8.92 -17.62
CA GLN A 196 27.19 7.93 -16.72
C GLN A 196 26.79 8.22 -15.25
N SER A 197 26.82 9.49 -14.83
CA SER A 197 26.38 9.89 -13.50
C SER A 197 24.90 9.55 -13.27
N GLN A 198 24.04 9.85 -14.23
CA GLN A 198 22.60 9.53 -14.17
C GLN A 198 22.37 8.02 -14.13
N HIS A 199 23.08 7.25 -14.96
CA HIS A 199 23.00 5.80 -14.98
C HIS A 199 23.42 5.19 -13.64
N ARG A 200 24.55 5.63 -13.07
CA ARG A 200 25.01 5.17 -11.74
C ARG A 200 23.98 5.50 -10.65
N THR A 201 23.49 6.74 -10.63
CA THR A 201 22.47 7.17 -9.66
C THR A 201 21.21 6.29 -9.76
N LEU A 202 20.75 6.00 -10.97
CA LEU A 202 19.54 5.17 -11.16
C LEU A 202 19.80 3.70 -10.79
N CYS A 203 21.02 3.16 -11.06
CA CYS A 203 21.45 1.86 -10.57
C CYS A 203 21.43 1.79 -9.04
N ASP A 204 21.96 2.81 -8.36
CA ASP A 204 22.01 2.87 -6.89
C ASP A 204 20.59 2.96 -6.30
N VAL A 205 19.72 3.79 -6.89
CA VAL A 205 18.33 3.91 -6.47
C VAL A 205 17.56 2.60 -6.66
N LEU A 206 17.69 1.96 -7.83
CA LEU A 206 17.03 0.69 -8.10
C LEU A 206 17.59 -0.43 -7.21
N SER A 207 18.90 -0.46 -6.97
CA SER A 207 19.54 -1.41 -6.06
C SER A 207 19.03 -1.25 -4.62
N ALA A 208 18.93 -0.02 -4.13
CA ALA A 208 18.38 0.28 -2.80
C ALA A 208 16.90 -0.11 -2.70
N PHE A 209 16.13 0.11 -3.78
CA PHE A 209 14.71 -0.23 -3.84
C PHE A 209 14.47 -1.75 -3.86
N CYS A 210 15.28 -2.49 -4.63
CA CYS A 210 15.20 -3.96 -4.73
C CYS A 210 15.91 -4.68 -3.57
N GLY A 211 16.85 -4.02 -2.87
CA GLY A 211 17.69 -4.67 -1.85
C GLY A 211 18.75 -5.61 -2.43
N ILE A 212 18.97 -5.59 -3.75
CA ILE A 212 19.98 -6.35 -4.48
C ILE A 212 20.80 -5.41 -5.36
N ALA A 213 22.06 -5.75 -5.63
CA ALA A 213 22.90 -4.95 -6.51
C ALA A 213 22.43 -5.10 -7.98
N VAL A 214 22.01 -3.99 -8.58
CA VAL A 214 21.61 -3.92 -10.01
C VAL A 214 22.65 -3.09 -10.75
N SER A 215 23.43 -3.74 -11.62
CA SER A 215 24.49 -3.08 -12.37
C SER A 215 24.34 -3.15 -13.89
N ALA A 216 23.73 -4.21 -14.39
CA ALA A 216 23.58 -4.46 -15.84
C ALA A 216 22.21 -5.07 -16.11
N PRO A 217 21.14 -4.26 -16.31
CA PRO A 217 19.83 -4.77 -16.63
C PRO A 217 19.84 -5.45 -18.01
N THR A 218 19.22 -6.63 -18.09
CA THR A 218 19.04 -7.32 -19.37
C THR A 218 17.79 -6.85 -20.08
N LYS A 219 17.89 -6.62 -21.39
CA LYS A 219 16.73 -6.24 -22.20
C LYS A 219 15.71 -7.38 -22.19
N PRO A 220 14.48 -7.17 -21.67
CA PRO A 220 13.49 -8.22 -21.60
C PRO A 220 12.97 -8.57 -23.00
N ALA A 221 12.54 -9.82 -23.17
CA ALA A 221 11.92 -10.26 -24.43
C ALA A 221 10.54 -9.58 -24.61
N ALA A 222 10.16 -9.33 -25.85
CA ALA A 222 8.82 -8.85 -26.14
C ALA A 222 7.79 -9.89 -25.67
N CYS A 223 6.87 -9.50 -24.81
CA CYS A 223 5.78 -10.35 -24.34
C CYS A 223 4.50 -10.05 -25.12
N GLU A 224 3.72 -11.10 -25.44
CA GLU A 224 2.36 -10.90 -25.92
C GLU A 224 1.44 -10.63 -24.75
N ALA A 225 0.67 -9.54 -24.81
CA ALA A 225 -0.34 -9.25 -23.81
C ALA A 225 -1.51 -10.23 -23.98
N LEU A 226 -1.79 -11.01 -22.94
CA LEU A 226 -2.96 -11.87 -22.87
C LEU A 226 -4.25 -11.01 -22.65
N PRO A 227 -5.44 -11.57 -22.95
CA PRO A 227 -6.69 -10.86 -22.67
C PRO A 227 -6.78 -10.44 -21.20
N ALA A 228 -7.23 -9.22 -20.95
CA ALA A 228 -7.42 -8.73 -19.60
C ALA A 228 -8.46 -9.54 -18.83
N VAL A 229 -8.13 -9.90 -17.59
CA VAL A 229 -9.06 -10.51 -16.63
C VAL A 229 -9.24 -9.52 -15.46
N PRO A 230 -10.15 -8.53 -15.59
CA PRO A 230 -10.30 -7.44 -14.61
C PRO A 230 -10.52 -7.93 -13.18
N GLU A 231 -11.22 -9.05 -12.99
CA GLU A 231 -11.55 -9.63 -11.69
C GLU A 231 -10.31 -10.05 -10.89
N LEU A 232 -9.19 -10.35 -11.56
CA LEU A 232 -7.95 -10.74 -10.90
C LEU A 232 -7.13 -9.55 -10.42
N HIS A 233 -7.45 -8.32 -10.87
CA HIS A 233 -6.68 -7.13 -10.52
C HIS A 233 -6.76 -6.86 -9.00
N PRO A 234 -5.64 -6.49 -8.32
CA PRO A 234 -5.62 -6.24 -6.87
C PRO A 234 -6.66 -5.22 -6.40
N GLU A 235 -6.89 -4.15 -7.15
CA GLU A 235 -7.92 -3.14 -6.87
C GLU A 235 -9.34 -3.74 -6.83
N MET A 236 -9.63 -4.67 -7.73
CA MET A 236 -10.94 -5.34 -7.76
C MET A 236 -11.11 -6.25 -6.54
N LYS A 237 -10.07 -7.00 -6.17
CA LYS A 237 -10.06 -7.82 -4.95
C LYS A 237 -10.21 -6.96 -3.69
N ALA A 238 -9.60 -5.76 -3.67
CA ALA A 238 -9.74 -4.82 -2.57
C ALA A 238 -11.18 -4.29 -2.46
N ALA A 239 -11.83 -3.94 -3.58
CA ALA A 239 -13.23 -3.54 -3.59
C ALA A 239 -14.14 -4.69 -3.12
N ASP A 240 -13.92 -5.92 -3.58
CA ASP A 240 -14.70 -7.08 -3.14
C ASP A 240 -14.52 -7.38 -1.64
N ALA A 241 -13.31 -7.21 -1.10
CA ALA A 241 -13.06 -7.32 0.34
C ALA A 241 -13.83 -6.23 1.14
N GLN A 242 -13.86 -4.99 0.64
CA GLN A 242 -14.63 -3.90 1.25
C GLN A 242 -16.14 -4.17 1.22
N LEU A 243 -16.67 -4.74 0.15
CA LEU A 243 -18.08 -5.13 0.07
C LEU A 243 -18.41 -6.21 1.11
N ARG A 244 -17.56 -7.24 1.27
CA ARG A 244 -17.72 -8.27 2.33
C ARG A 244 -17.68 -7.65 3.73
N LEU A 245 -16.80 -6.68 3.96
CA LEU A 245 -16.74 -5.95 5.23
C LEU A 245 -18.05 -5.20 5.51
N ALA A 246 -18.61 -4.51 4.51
CA ALA A 246 -19.90 -3.82 4.65
C ALA A 246 -21.04 -4.80 4.96
N ASP A 247 -21.04 -5.99 4.35
CA ASP A 247 -22.01 -7.05 4.67
C ASP A 247 -21.83 -7.60 6.09
N ALA A 248 -20.60 -7.75 6.58
CA ALA A 248 -20.32 -8.13 7.96
C ALA A 248 -20.78 -7.05 8.96
N GLN A 249 -20.54 -5.78 8.66
CA GLN A 249 -21.02 -4.64 9.46
C GLN A 249 -22.54 -4.60 9.55
N LYS A 250 -23.26 -4.89 8.44
CA LYS A 250 -24.70 -5.01 8.42
C LYS A 250 -25.19 -6.12 9.35
N ARG A 251 -24.55 -7.32 9.29
CA ARG A 251 -24.91 -8.43 10.22
C ARG A 251 -24.65 -8.08 11.67
N LEU A 252 -23.54 -7.39 11.97
CA LEU A 252 -23.25 -6.92 13.33
C LEU A 252 -24.28 -5.87 13.81
N LEU A 253 -24.70 -4.97 12.93
CA LEU A 253 -25.76 -4.00 13.24
C LEU A 253 -27.05 -4.73 13.62
N ASP A 254 -27.45 -5.75 12.85
CA ASP A 254 -28.65 -6.54 13.14
C ASP A 254 -28.50 -7.33 14.46
N ALA A 255 -27.33 -7.88 14.75
CA ALA A 255 -27.04 -8.55 16.01
C ALA A 255 -27.17 -7.62 17.24
N ARG A 256 -26.76 -6.36 17.11
CA ARG A 256 -26.89 -5.35 18.19
C ARG A 256 -28.33 -5.01 18.53
N MET A 257 -29.29 -5.33 17.66
CA MET A 257 -30.72 -5.13 17.90
C MET A 257 -31.37 -6.27 18.66
N MET A 258 -30.66 -7.36 18.88
CA MET A 258 -31.17 -8.54 19.59
C MET A 258 -31.06 -8.37 21.11
N PRO A 259 -31.97 -9.00 21.88
CA PRO A 259 -31.84 -9.04 23.33
C PRO A 259 -30.60 -9.80 23.77
N LYS A 260 -30.07 -9.46 24.94
CA LYS A 260 -28.92 -10.13 25.58
C LYS A 260 -29.38 -10.78 26.86
N LEU A 261 -28.96 -12.01 27.12
CA LEU A 261 -29.18 -12.75 28.35
C LEU A 261 -27.85 -12.96 29.07
N SER A 262 -27.76 -12.53 30.30
CA SER A 262 -26.60 -12.77 31.17
C SER A 262 -27.05 -13.35 32.51
N VAL A 263 -26.22 -14.17 33.10
CA VAL A 263 -26.32 -14.54 34.50
C VAL A 263 -25.29 -13.73 35.29
N PHE A 264 -25.60 -13.39 36.50
CA PHE A 264 -24.70 -12.65 37.39
C PHE A 264 -24.73 -13.16 38.77
N ALA A 265 -23.62 -13.03 39.48
CA ALA A 265 -23.47 -13.26 40.89
C ALA A 265 -22.75 -12.03 41.51
N SER A 266 -23.24 -11.59 42.64
CA SER A 266 -22.64 -10.50 43.40
C SER A 266 -22.45 -10.98 44.84
N ALA A 267 -21.27 -10.76 45.36
CA ALA A 267 -20.99 -11.02 46.79
C ALA A 267 -20.29 -9.76 47.35
N PHE A 268 -20.73 -9.33 48.52
CA PHE A 268 -20.07 -8.21 49.16
C PHE A 268 -20.05 -8.37 50.67
N TYR A 269 -19.01 -7.82 51.30
CA TYR A 269 -18.89 -7.62 52.71
C TYR A 269 -18.97 -6.14 53.01
N GLY A 270 -19.94 -5.73 53.87
CA GLY A 270 -20.19 -4.33 54.12
C GLY A 270 -21.36 -4.03 55.03
N TYR A 271 -21.69 -2.75 55.13
CA TYR A 271 -22.81 -2.23 55.87
C TYR A 271 -23.46 -1.11 55.03
N PRO A 272 -24.80 -1.11 54.89
CA PRO A 272 -25.72 -2.16 55.28
C PRO A 272 -25.66 -3.38 54.35
N GLY A 273 -26.07 -4.54 54.85
CA GLY A 273 -26.30 -5.77 54.06
C GLY A 273 -27.71 -5.81 53.48
N TYR A 274 -28.12 -7.00 53.00
CA TYR A 274 -29.48 -7.20 52.49
C TYR A 274 -30.54 -7.32 53.59
N ASN A 275 -30.14 -7.66 54.81
CA ASN A 275 -31.08 -7.66 55.96
C ASN A 275 -31.01 -6.33 56.68
N MET A 276 -31.68 -5.32 56.11
CA MET A 276 -31.69 -3.96 56.64
C MET A 276 -32.24 -3.88 58.06
N PHE A 277 -33.20 -4.74 58.44
CA PHE A 277 -33.76 -4.77 59.79
C PHE A 277 -32.74 -5.20 60.85
N ASP A 278 -31.96 -6.24 60.58
CA ASP A 278 -30.89 -6.67 61.50
C ASP A 278 -29.78 -5.60 61.57
N ASP A 279 -29.46 -4.99 60.44
CA ASP A 279 -28.43 -3.92 60.35
C ASP A 279 -28.83 -2.62 61.06
N MET A 280 -30.11 -2.26 61.06
CA MET A 280 -30.64 -1.15 61.87
C MET A 280 -30.52 -1.39 63.38
N MET A 281 -30.60 -2.66 63.81
CA MET A 281 -30.50 -3.03 65.23
C MET A 281 -29.07 -3.25 65.70
N ARG A 282 -28.19 -3.81 64.84
CA ARG A 282 -26.87 -4.30 65.26
C ARG A 282 -25.68 -3.51 64.66
N HIS A 283 -25.88 -2.67 63.66
CA HIS A 283 -24.86 -1.88 62.97
C HIS A 283 -23.56 -2.65 62.62
N ARG A 284 -23.69 -3.90 62.19
CA ARG A 284 -22.55 -4.78 61.95
C ARG A 284 -22.33 -4.99 60.44
N TRP A 285 -21.10 -5.24 60.08
CA TRP A 285 -20.75 -5.68 58.75
C TRP A 285 -21.23 -7.12 58.56
N SER A 286 -21.78 -7.39 57.38
CA SER A 286 -22.31 -8.70 57.00
C SER A 286 -21.82 -9.11 55.61
N LEU A 287 -21.67 -10.43 55.42
CA LEU A 287 -21.43 -10.98 54.09
C LEU A 287 -22.77 -11.23 53.42
N ASN A 288 -22.91 -10.72 52.21
CA ASN A 288 -24.13 -10.78 51.43
C ASN A 288 -23.85 -11.33 50.06
N GLY A 289 -24.75 -12.12 49.49
CA GLY A 289 -24.63 -12.71 48.18
C GLY A 289 -25.96 -12.68 47.44
N MET A 290 -25.88 -12.48 46.13
CA MET A 290 -27.03 -12.51 45.24
C MET A 290 -26.63 -13.19 43.93
N ILE A 291 -27.50 -14.03 43.40
CA ILE A 291 -27.39 -14.59 42.06
C ILE A 291 -28.66 -14.32 41.28
N GLY A 292 -28.52 -14.06 39.99
CA GLY A 292 -29.68 -13.76 39.15
C GLY A 292 -29.39 -13.88 37.66
N ALA A 293 -30.45 -13.75 36.88
CA ALA A 293 -30.39 -13.63 35.43
C ALA A 293 -30.94 -12.28 35.00
N ARG A 294 -30.32 -11.69 33.98
CA ARG A 294 -30.72 -10.38 33.45
C ARG A 294 -30.90 -10.47 31.93
N LEU A 295 -32.10 -10.17 31.49
CA LEU A 295 -32.39 -9.95 30.07
C LEU A 295 -32.34 -8.45 29.79
N THR A 296 -31.50 -8.02 28.88
CA THR A 296 -31.38 -6.62 28.46
C THR A 296 -31.70 -6.49 26.98
N TRP A 297 -32.64 -5.64 26.63
CA TRP A 297 -32.98 -5.34 25.25
C TRP A 297 -33.01 -3.83 25.01
N ASN A 298 -32.16 -3.34 24.12
CA ASN A 298 -32.13 -1.93 23.75
C ASN A 298 -33.14 -1.64 22.64
N ILE A 299 -34.40 -1.43 23.03
CA ILE A 299 -35.51 -1.12 22.10
C ILE A 299 -35.27 0.24 21.41
N GLY A 300 -34.64 1.20 22.09
CA GLY A 300 -34.29 2.51 21.51
C GLY A 300 -33.38 2.45 20.30
N ALA A 301 -32.55 1.42 20.18
CA ALA A 301 -31.72 1.20 18.99
C ALA A 301 -32.55 0.92 17.70
N LEU A 302 -33.82 0.53 17.84
CA LEU A 302 -34.72 0.36 16.67
C LEU A 302 -35.04 1.69 15.99
N TYR A 303 -34.96 2.84 16.70
CA TYR A 303 -35.23 4.16 16.13
C TYR A 303 -34.22 4.54 15.04
N THR A 304 -32.96 4.18 15.23
CA THR A 304 -31.88 4.49 14.28
C THR A 304 -31.66 3.42 13.23
N ARG A 305 -32.22 2.22 13.42
CA ARG A 305 -31.97 1.03 12.57
C ARG A 305 -32.10 1.30 11.08
N LYS A 306 -33.18 1.99 10.67
CA LYS A 306 -33.44 2.30 9.25
C LYS A 306 -32.34 3.19 8.67
N ALA A 307 -31.94 4.22 9.41
CA ALA A 307 -30.89 5.15 9.01
C ALA A 307 -29.51 4.48 8.98
N ASP A 308 -29.19 3.63 9.97
CA ASP A 308 -27.92 2.95 10.04
C ASP A 308 -27.78 1.90 8.93
N ARG A 309 -28.84 1.16 8.60
CA ARG A 309 -28.87 0.28 7.42
C ARG A 309 -28.72 1.05 6.11
N ALA A 310 -29.38 2.22 6.00
CA ALA A 310 -29.24 3.08 4.82
C ALA A 310 -27.80 3.58 4.66
N LYS A 311 -27.10 3.97 5.75
CA LYS A 311 -25.69 4.35 5.71
C LYS A 311 -24.81 3.23 5.15
N ILE A 312 -24.99 2.00 5.61
CA ILE A 312 -24.24 0.84 5.10
C ILE A 312 -24.56 0.59 3.62
N ALA A 313 -25.83 0.73 3.21
CA ALA A 313 -26.20 0.61 1.80
C ALA A 313 -25.56 1.68 0.93
N LEU A 314 -25.50 2.94 1.38
CA LEU A 314 -24.80 4.03 0.69
C LEU A 314 -23.29 3.78 0.63
N GLN A 315 -22.67 3.31 1.72
CA GLN A 315 -21.27 2.93 1.72
C GLN A 315 -20.98 1.83 0.69
N ARG A 316 -21.86 0.84 0.59
CA ARG A 316 -21.76 -0.22 -0.43
C ARG A 316 -21.83 0.36 -1.84
N SER A 317 -22.81 1.25 -2.11
CA SER A 317 -22.93 1.90 -3.42
C SER A 317 -21.71 2.77 -3.76
N MET A 318 -21.07 3.42 -2.76
CA MET A 318 -19.81 4.13 -2.95
C MET A 318 -18.68 3.19 -3.38
N ILE A 319 -18.57 2.01 -2.77
CA ILE A 319 -17.55 1.01 -3.15
C ILE A 319 -17.82 0.48 -4.57
N GLU A 320 -19.07 0.21 -4.92
CA GLU A 320 -19.47 -0.20 -6.27
C GLU A 320 -19.12 0.88 -7.31
N ASN A 321 -19.38 2.15 -7.00
CA ASN A 321 -18.99 3.27 -7.86
C ASN A 321 -17.45 3.40 -7.99
N MET A 322 -16.69 3.23 -6.90
CA MET A 322 -15.22 3.21 -6.97
C MET A 322 -14.71 2.09 -7.88
N ARG A 323 -15.35 0.92 -7.85
CA ARG A 323 -15.07 -0.20 -8.76
C ARG A 323 -15.30 0.18 -10.22
N GLU A 324 -16.43 0.83 -10.53
CA GLU A 324 -16.72 1.31 -11.88
C GLU A 324 -15.72 2.35 -12.36
N VAL A 325 -15.36 3.31 -11.51
CA VAL A 325 -14.32 4.33 -11.80
C VAL A 325 -12.99 3.65 -12.11
N PHE A 326 -12.59 2.65 -11.32
CA PHE A 326 -11.37 1.90 -11.58
C PHE A 326 -11.42 1.20 -12.96
N LEU A 327 -12.48 0.46 -13.25
CA LEU A 327 -12.64 -0.24 -14.53
C LEU A 327 -12.62 0.73 -15.73
N PHE A 328 -13.26 1.89 -15.59
CA PHE A 328 -13.25 2.93 -16.60
C PHE A 328 -11.82 3.46 -16.85
N ASN A 329 -11.09 3.83 -15.79
CA ASN A 329 -9.73 4.34 -15.90
C ASN A 329 -8.77 3.29 -16.46
N ASN A 330 -8.86 2.04 -16.00
CA ASN A 330 -8.05 0.94 -16.48
C ASN A 330 -8.29 0.69 -18.00
N ARG A 331 -9.54 0.72 -18.44
CA ARG A 331 -9.89 0.62 -19.87
C ARG A 331 -9.26 1.76 -20.69
N LEU A 332 -9.31 3.00 -20.20
CA LEU A 332 -8.67 4.14 -20.88
C LEU A 332 -7.16 3.95 -20.96
N GLN A 333 -6.54 3.48 -19.88
CA GLN A 333 -5.10 3.20 -19.86
C GLN A 333 -4.73 2.12 -20.87
N GLN A 334 -5.45 1.01 -20.92
CA GLN A 334 -5.21 -0.08 -21.89
C GLN A 334 -5.41 0.39 -23.33
N LEU A 335 -6.41 1.23 -23.60
CA LEU A 335 -6.61 1.82 -24.93
C LEU A 335 -5.40 2.68 -25.35
N ARG A 336 -4.88 3.52 -24.43
CA ARG A 336 -3.69 4.33 -24.68
C ARG A 336 -2.47 3.45 -24.95
N GLN A 337 -2.21 2.45 -24.10
CA GLN A 337 -1.08 1.52 -24.24
C GLN A 337 -1.14 0.76 -25.57
N ASN A 338 -2.29 0.22 -25.93
CA ASN A 338 -2.47 -0.48 -27.21
C ASN A 338 -2.20 0.43 -28.42
N ARG A 339 -2.64 1.71 -28.35
CA ARG A 339 -2.36 2.70 -29.41
C ARG A 339 -0.88 3.05 -29.48
N ASN A 340 -0.21 3.19 -28.34
CA ASN A 340 1.23 3.45 -28.29
C ASN A 340 2.03 2.27 -28.86
N ILE A 341 1.71 1.04 -28.48
CA ILE A 341 2.33 -0.18 -29.04
C ILE A 341 2.15 -0.21 -30.55
N ALA A 342 0.94 0.01 -31.06
CA ALA A 342 0.68 0.04 -32.50
C ALA A 342 1.47 1.17 -33.23
N ARG A 343 1.63 2.33 -32.56
CA ARG A 343 2.45 3.43 -33.07
C ARG A 343 3.92 3.01 -33.16
N TYR A 344 4.50 2.50 -32.09
CA TYR A 344 5.92 2.11 -32.08
C TYR A 344 6.21 0.98 -33.07
N ARG A 345 5.33 -0.01 -33.21
CA ARG A 345 5.47 -1.04 -34.27
C ARG A 345 5.56 -0.47 -35.67
N LYS A 346 4.77 0.60 -35.95
CA LYS A 346 4.81 1.28 -37.26
C LYS A 346 6.10 2.07 -37.44
N LEU A 347 6.57 2.77 -36.40
CA LEU A 347 7.82 3.53 -36.45
C LEU A 347 9.02 2.60 -36.66
N MET A 348 9.10 1.54 -35.89
CA MET A 348 10.18 0.56 -35.99
C MET A 348 10.26 -0.14 -37.34
N ALA A 349 9.17 -0.23 -38.09
CA ALA A 349 9.18 -0.83 -39.43
C ALA A 349 10.10 -0.11 -40.46
N THR A 350 10.41 1.17 -40.19
CA THR A 350 11.29 1.98 -41.10
C THR A 350 12.61 2.39 -40.44
N ASP A 351 12.79 2.12 -39.12
CA ASP A 351 13.97 2.58 -38.39
C ASP A 351 15.27 2.01 -38.96
N ASP A 352 15.31 0.70 -39.25
CA ASP A 352 16.50 0.06 -39.85
C ASP A 352 16.87 0.68 -41.18
N GLU A 353 15.91 0.96 -42.04
CA GLU A 353 16.15 1.59 -43.35
C GLU A 353 16.68 3.02 -43.15
N ILE A 354 16.08 3.80 -42.27
CA ILE A 354 16.53 5.20 -41.95
C ILE A 354 17.97 5.18 -41.44
N VAL A 355 18.31 4.30 -40.49
CA VAL A 355 19.67 4.20 -39.93
C VAL A 355 20.66 3.82 -41.03
N ASN A 356 20.36 2.82 -41.88
CA ASN A 356 21.21 2.39 -42.94
C ASN A 356 21.44 3.49 -44.01
N LEU A 357 20.40 4.22 -44.39
CA LEU A 357 20.53 5.36 -45.31
C LEU A 357 21.37 6.48 -44.70
N ARG A 358 21.15 6.86 -43.43
CA ARG A 358 21.94 7.90 -42.73
C ARG A 358 23.42 7.48 -42.60
N GLN A 359 23.69 6.21 -42.29
CA GLN A 359 25.06 5.69 -42.25
C GLN A 359 25.75 5.81 -43.62
N SER A 360 25.04 5.47 -44.71
CA SER A 360 25.56 5.59 -46.09
C SER A 360 25.87 7.02 -46.45
N VAL A 361 24.99 7.97 -46.11
CA VAL A 361 25.18 9.41 -46.37
C VAL A 361 26.40 9.94 -45.57
N ARG A 362 26.52 9.58 -44.28
CA ARG A 362 27.69 9.96 -43.45
C ARG A 362 29.00 9.46 -44.07
N LYS A 363 29.06 8.16 -44.50
CA LYS A 363 30.25 7.60 -45.13
C LYS A 363 30.60 8.34 -46.43
N ALA A 364 29.58 8.71 -47.22
CA ALA A 364 29.79 9.51 -48.43
C ALA A 364 30.31 10.94 -48.07
N ALA A 365 29.80 11.59 -47.03
CA ALA A 365 30.32 12.87 -46.54
C ALA A 365 31.78 12.74 -46.06
N GLU A 366 32.13 11.69 -45.34
CA GLU A 366 33.53 11.43 -44.94
C GLU A 366 34.47 11.31 -46.14
N SER A 367 34.01 10.61 -47.19
CA SER A 367 34.78 10.45 -48.41
C SER A 367 34.94 11.81 -49.16
N LYS A 368 33.86 12.58 -49.28
CA LYS A 368 33.88 13.93 -49.91
C LYS A 368 34.84 14.87 -49.17
N LEU A 369 34.79 14.86 -47.83
CA LEU A 369 35.71 15.68 -47.02
C LEU A 369 37.18 15.28 -47.26
N ALA A 370 37.47 13.94 -47.33
CA ALA A 370 38.83 13.48 -47.61
C ALA A 370 39.37 13.94 -48.97
N HIS A 371 38.49 14.23 -49.94
CA HIS A 371 38.86 14.74 -51.26
C HIS A 371 38.69 16.27 -51.39
N GLY A 372 38.39 17.00 -50.29
CA GLY A 372 38.22 18.45 -50.29
C GLY A 372 36.97 18.96 -51.01
N ILE A 373 35.94 18.12 -51.21
CA ILE A 373 34.71 18.47 -51.95
C ILE A 373 33.65 19.08 -51.05
N THR A 374 33.71 18.84 -49.72
CA THR A 374 32.75 19.36 -48.73
C THR A 374 33.48 19.85 -47.50
N ASP A 375 32.83 20.64 -46.65
CA ASP A 375 33.40 21.18 -45.44
C ASP A 375 33.09 20.28 -44.19
N VAL A 376 33.75 20.62 -43.07
CA VAL A 376 33.60 19.86 -41.80
C VAL A 376 32.20 20.03 -41.23
N ASN A 377 31.53 21.16 -41.44
CA ASN A 377 30.18 21.39 -40.91
C ASN A 377 29.17 20.45 -41.57
N ASP A 378 29.29 20.20 -42.88
CA ASP A 378 28.48 19.23 -43.60
C ASP A 378 28.68 17.79 -43.03
N LEU A 379 29.95 17.40 -42.77
CA LEU A 379 30.24 16.12 -42.18
C LEU A 379 29.65 16.00 -40.75
N MET A 380 29.80 17.03 -39.90
CA MET A 380 29.27 17.06 -38.55
C MET A 380 27.73 16.93 -38.55
N LYS A 381 27.05 17.62 -39.49
CA LYS A 381 25.60 17.53 -39.69
C LYS A 381 25.17 16.08 -39.97
N GLU A 382 25.89 15.35 -40.85
CA GLU A 382 25.55 13.98 -41.20
C GLU A 382 25.91 12.99 -40.06
N ILE A 383 26.98 13.20 -39.31
CA ILE A 383 27.30 12.45 -38.12
C ILE A 383 26.18 12.59 -37.06
N HIS A 384 25.73 13.84 -36.82
CA HIS A 384 24.64 14.13 -35.91
C HIS A 384 23.31 13.49 -36.37
N SER A 385 23.01 13.56 -37.66
CA SER A 385 21.80 12.98 -38.24
C SER A 385 21.76 11.46 -38.11
N GLU A 386 22.90 10.76 -38.29
CA GLU A 386 22.99 9.30 -38.04
C GLU A 386 22.81 8.98 -36.56
N ASN A 387 23.46 9.74 -35.67
CA ASN A 387 23.35 9.53 -34.22
C ASN A 387 21.90 9.71 -33.73
N VAL A 388 21.20 10.75 -34.20
CA VAL A 388 19.77 10.97 -33.91
C VAL A 388 18.92 9.80 -34.41
N ALA A 389 19.16 9.29 -35.62
CA ALA A 389 18.41 8.17 -36.16
C ALA A 389 18.60 6.89 -35.31
N ARG A 390 19.82 6.58 -34.91
CA ARG A 390 20.12 5.43 -34.01
C ARG A 390 19.48 5.59 -32.65
N LEU A 391 19.53 6.79 -32.08
CA LEU A 391 18.89 7.09 -30.80
C LEU A 391 17.39 6.90 -30.87
N GLN A 392 16.73 7.38 -31.93
CA GLN A 392 15.28 7.20 -32.11
C GLN A 392 14.91 5.73 -32.26
N GLN A 393 15.68 4.93 -32.99
CA GLN A 393 15.48 3.50 -33.09
C GLN A 393 15.51 2.81 -31.71
N SER A 394 16.53 3.12 -30.89
CA SER A 394 16.64 2.56 -29.53
C SER A 394 15.49 3.01 -28.62
N ILE A 395 15.07 4.29 -28.72
CA ILE A 395 13.91 4.81 -27.97
C ILE A 395 12.64 4.07 -28.37
N HIS A 396 12.37 3.91 -29.69
CA HIS A 396 11.16 3.23 -30.15
C HIS A 396 11.08 1.80 -29.65
N GLU A 397 12.18 1.07 -29.64
CA GLU A 397 12.25 -0.30 -29.18
C GLU A 397 12.02 -0.41 -27.65
N ILE A 398 12.71 0.40 -26.85
CA ILE A 398 12.62 0.36 -25.38
C ILE A 398 11.26 0.84 -24.91
N GLU A 399 10.74 1.91 -25.49
CA GLU A 399 9.41 2.45 -25.17
C GLU A 399 8.29 1.45 -25.57
N MET A 400 8.44 0.75 -26.70
CA MET A 400 7.51 -0.33 -27.06
C MET A 400 7.52 -1.45 -26.03
N LEU A 401 8.70 -1.91 -25.59
CA LEU A 401 8.82 -2.93 -24.54
C LEU A 401 8.20 -2.46 -23.24
N LYS A 402 8.46 -1.22 -22.83
CA LYS A 402 7.86 -0.62 -21.64
C LYS A 402 6.32 -0.65 -21.71
N GLU A 403 5.74 -0.19 -22.82
CA GLU A 403 4.28 -0.20 -22.99
C GLU A 403 3.69 -1.62 -22.97
N LEU A 404 4.42 -2.63 -23.50
CA LEU A 404 4.00 -4.03 -23.44
C LEU A 404 4.00 -4.56 -22.00
N TYR A 405 5.03 -4.27 -21.21
CA TYR A 405 5.11 -4.69 -19.81
C TYR A 405 4.14 -3.93 -18.92
N ASP A 406 3.90 -2.64 -19.18
CA ASP A 406 2.87 -1.86 -18.50
C ASP A 406 1.46 -2.36 -18.84
N LEU A 407 1.23 -2.80 -20.09
CA LEU A 407 -0.03 -3.44 -20.49
C LEU A 407 -0.19 -4.80 -19.81
N LYS A 408 0.86 -5.63 -19.78
CA LYS A 408 0.88 -6.91 -19.04
C LYS A 408 0.49 -6.67 -17.56
N LEU A 409 1.07 -5.68 -16.94
CA LEU A 409 0.74 -5.31 -15.55
C LEU A 409 -0.72 -4.87 -15.41
N SER A 410 -1.22 -3.97 -16.28
CA SER A 410 -2.60 -3.46 -16.23
C SER A 410 -3.67 -4.51 -16.55
N THR A 411 -3.32 -5.59 -17.25
CA THR A 411 -4.17 -6.75 -17.50
C THR A 411 -4.05 -7.83 -16.43
N ASN A 412 -3.10 -7.67 -15.50
CA ASN A 412 -2.77 -8.62 -14.43
C ASN A 412 -2.43 -10.04 -14.94
N ASN A 413 -1.59 -10.08 -15.98
CA ASN A 413 -1.08 -11.31 -16.59
C ASN A 413 0.39 -11.57 -16.21
#